data_5cf6c30c121008cefa6df4d5d6f9c1db
#
_entry.id   5cf6c30c121008cefa6df4d5d6f9c1db
#
_cell.length_a   1.000
_cell.length_b   1.000
_cell.length_c   1.000
_cell.angle_alpha   90.00
_cell.angle_beta   90.00
_cell.angle_gamma   90.00
#
_symmetry.space_group_name_H-M   'P 1'
#
loop_
_entity.id
_entity.type
_entity.pdbx_description
1 polymer ?
#
loop_
_entity_poly.entity_id
_entity_poly.type
_entity_poly.pdbx_seq_one_letter_code
_entity_poly.pdbx_strand_id
1 'polypeptide(L)'
;MSSAKEDILARIRSSLADAPVAPEPVRNYRRVSELNEEQTIEMLVDRLIDYKANVFHANKENISEVIAERLGEKSTYVVPEGLNMEWLPADTADRKRVTDSGSTLKPGCLSLEELDAVD
;
A
#
# COMPACT_ATOMS: atom_id res chain seq x y z
N MET A 1 47.08 10.97 12.40
CA MET A 1 46.24 11.64 11.39
C MET A 1 44.79 11.25 11.66
N SER A 2 43.94 12.22 11.74
CA SER A 2 42.47 11.91 11.79
C SER A 2 41.97 11.49 10.42
N SER A 3 40.99 10.61 10.40
CA SER A 3 40.32 10.28 9.16
C SER A 3 39.35 11.38 8.75
N ALA A 4 39.04 11.49 7.46
CA ALA A 4 38.03 12.47 6.98
C ALA A 4 36.69 12.36 7.75
N LYS A 5 36.33 11.16 8.17
CA LYS A 5 35.16 10.89 9.02
C LYS A 5 35.28 11.56 10.38
N GLU A 6 36.47 11.47 11.03
CA GLU A 6 36.71 12.06 12.34
C GLU A 6 36.70 13.59 12.27
N ASP A 7 37.26 14.18 11.21
CA ASP A 7 37.21 15.61 10.99
C ASP A 7 35.81 16.15 10.77
N ILE A 8 34.97 15.44 10.00
CA ILE A 8 33.57 15.79 9.78
C ILE A 8 32.79 15.69 11.09
N LEU A 9 32.95 14.62 11.85
CA LEU A 9 32.28 14.45 13.13
C LEU A 9 32.71 15.47 14.16
N ALA A 10 33.99 15.87 14.18
CA ALA A 10 34.50 16.91 15.05
C ALA A 10 33.87 18.27 14.74
N ARG A 11 33.73 18.63 13.47
CA ARG A 11 33.04 19.86 13.03
C ARG A 11 31.58 19.88 13.42
N ILE A 12 30.88 18.77 13.24
CA ILE A 12 29.46 18.64 13.65
C ILE A 12 29.32 18.79 15.16
N ARG A 13 30.17 18.15 15.95
CA ARG A 13 30.16 18.27 17.42
C ARG A 13 30.48 19.70 17.88
N SER A 14 31.43 20.35 17.24
CA SER A 14 31.75 21.74 17.52
C SER A 14 30.60 22.69 17.23
N SER A 15 29.87 22.47 16.12
CA SER A 15 28.69 23.26 15.76
C SER A 15 27.51 23.05 16.68
N LEU A 16 27.45 21.91 17.39
CA LEU A 16 26.40 21.57 18.34
C LEU A 16 26.83 21.81 19.82
N ALA A 17 28.01 22.35 20.05
CA ALA A 17 28.58 22.50 21.41
C ALA A 17 27.76 23.43 22.32
N ASP A 18 27.05 24.38 21.74
CA ASP A 18 26.11 25.28 22.44
C ASP A 18 24.74 24.66 22.66
N ALA A 19 24.59 23.38 22.30
CA ALA A 19 23.39 22.61 22.50
C ALA A 19 22.08 23.33 22.04
N PRO A 20 22.02 23.79 20.77
CA PRO A 20 20.85 24.51 20.29
C PRO A 20 19.60 23.61 20.41
N VAL A 21 18.60 24.10 21.13
CA VAL A 21 17.33 23.42 21.27
C VAL A 21 16.49 23.71 20.03
N ALA A 22 16.15 22.67 19.27
CA ALA A 22 15.23 22.82 18.17
C ALA A 22 13.82 23.17 18.71
N PRO A 23 13.14 24.14 18.14
CA PRO A 23 11.76 24.41 18.51
C PRO A 23 10.90 23.17 18.23
N GLU A 24 9.88 22.98 19.06
CA GLU A 24 8.94 21.89 18.85
C GLU A 24 8.29 22.05 17.46
N PRO A 25 8.29 21.00 16.63
CA PRO A 25 7.72 21.10 15.29
C PRO A 25 6.22 21.35 15.36
N VAL A 26 5.78 22.39 14.68
CA VAL A 26 4.35 22.68 14.57
C VAL A 26 3.69 21.60 13.73
N ARG A 27 2.82 20.81 14.37
CA ARG A 27 2.08 19.70 13.73
C ARG A 27 0.62 20.08 13.52
N ASN A 28 0.41 21.17 12.84
CA ASN A 28 -0.94 21.66 12.54
C ASN A 28 -1.44 21.09 11.20
N TYR A 29 -1.45 19.76 11.08
CA TYR A 29 -1.96 19.08 9.90
C TYR A 29 -3.49 19.06 9.90
N ARG A 30 -4.06 19.24 8.75
CA ARG A 30 -5.50 19.01 8.57
C ARG A 30 -5.81 17.53 8.80
N ARG A 31 -6.68 17.24 9.76
CA ARG A 31 -7.05 15.86 10.15
C ARG A 31 -8.43 15.45 9.65
N VAL A 32 -9.22 16.41 9.22
CA VAL A 32 -10.57 16.21 8.74
C VAL A 32 -10.71 16.86 7.38
N SER A 33 -11.35 16.16 6.47
CA SER A 33 -11.70 16.69 5.15
C SER A 33 -12.94 17.58 5.26
N GLU A 34 -12.97 18.65 4.48
CA GLU A 34 -14.17 19.48 4.29
C GLU A 34 -15.13 18.88 3.24
N LEU A 35 -14.68 17.84 2.54
CA LEU A 35 -15.46 17.15 1.52
C LEU A 35 -16.45 16.19 2.17
N ASN A 36 -17.63 16.08 1.60
CA ASN A 36 -18.56 15.02 1.94
C ASN A 36 -18.12 13.67 1.34
N GLU A 37 -18.82 12.60 1.65
CA GLU A 37 -18.47 11.24 1.21
C GLU A 37 -18.44 11.12 -0.32
N GLU A 38 -19.46 11.65 -1.00
CA GLU A 38 -19.55 11.60 -2.46
C GLU A 38 -18.40 12.35 -3.13
N GLN A 39 -18.10 13.55 -2.69
CA GLN A 39 -16.97 14.34 -3.18
C GLN A 39 -15.62 13.67 -2.91
N THR A 40 -15.50 12.96 -1.80
CA THR A 40 -14.29 12.20 -1.47
C THR A 40 -14.09 11.02 -2.42
N ILE A 41 -15.17 10.30 -2.74
CA ILE A 41 -15.13 9.20 -3.71
C ILE A 41 -14.82 9.73 -5.12
N GLU A 42 -15.45 10.81 -5.56
CA GLU A 42 -15.16 11.44 -6.85
C GLU A 42 -13.69 11.85 -6.96
N MET A 43 -13.14 12.49 -5.93
CA MET A 43 -11.74 12.87 -5.91
C MET A 43 -10.81 11.63 -5.97
N LEU A 44 -11.13 10.56 -5.26
CA LEU A 44 -10.37 9.31 -5.32
C LEU A 44 -10.36 8.73 -6.74
N VAL A 45 -11.53 8.66 -7.37
CA VAL A 45 -11.68 8.16 -8.75
C VAL A 45 -10.84 9.00 -9.71
N ASP A 46 -10.93 10.32 -9.62
CA ASP A 46 -10.17 11.25 -10.46
C ASP A 46 -8.65 11.02 -10.32
N ARG A 47 -8.16 10.90 -9.08
CA ARG A 47 -6.74 10.62 -8.81
C ARG A 47 -6.29 9.26 -9.35
N LEU A 48 -7.11 8.24 -9.23
CA LEU A 48 -6.80 6.90 -9.77
C LEU A 48 -6.74 6.92 -11.31
N ILE A 49 -7.63 7.65 -11.96
CA ILE A 49 -7.63 7.83 -13.41
C ILE A 49 -6.35 8.57 -13.87
N ASP A 50 -5.94 9.60 -13.15
CA ASP A 50 -4.67 10.31 -13.40
C ASP A 50 -3.47 9.36 -13.34
N TYR A 51 -3.50 8.37 -12.46
CA TYR A 51 -2.50 7.30 -12.35
C TYR A 51 -2.66 6.20 -13.40
N LYS A 52 -3.55 6.39 -14.39
CA LYS A 52 -3.83 5.41 -15.44
C LYS A 52 -4.45 4.10 -14.92
N ALA A 53 -5.07 4.16 -13.74
CA ALA A 53 -5.82 3.02 -13.22
C ALA A 53 -7.18 2.89 -13.91
N ASN A 54 -7.64 1.66 -14.11
CA ASN A 54 -9.00 1.40 -14.52
C ASN A 54 -9.88 1.31 -13.28
N VAL A 55 -10.87 2.18 -13.17
CA VAL A 55 -11.76 2.27 -12.01
C VAL A 55 -13.12 1.69 -12.35
N PHE A 56 -13.60 0.81 -11.50
CA PHE A 56 -14.92 0.17 -11.63
C PHE A 56 -15.70 0.34 -10.35
N HIS A 57 -16.96 0.72 -10.48
CA HIS A 57 -17.87 0.82 -9.34
C HIS A 57 -18.56 -0.51 -9.11
N ALA A 58 -18.56 -0.96 -7.88
CA ALA A 58 -19.22 -2.20 -7.47
C ALA A 58 -19.92 -2.00 -6.12
N ASN A 59 -20.86 -2.87 -5.82
CA ASN A 59 -21.54 -2.96 -4.53
C ASN A 59 -21.37 -4.37 -3.95
N LYS A 60 -21.92 -4.60 -2.76
CA LYS A 60 -21.79 -5.90 -2.08
C LYS A 60 -22.36 -7.07 -2.86
N GLU A 61 -23.32 -6.82 -3.74
CA GLU A 61 -24.04 -7.86 -4.48
C GLU A 61 -23.30 -8.28 -5.76
N ASN A 62 -22.58 -7.34 -6.40
CA ASN A 62 -21.93 -7.58 -7.68
C ASN A 62 -20.40 -7.54 -7.66
N ILE A 63 -19.77 -7.22 -6.54
CA ILE A 63 -18.31 -7.07 -6.44
C ILE A 63 -17.57 -8.34 -6.88
N SER A 64 -18.07 -9.51 -6.51
CA SER A 64 -17.48 -10.79 -6.89
C SER A 64 -17.52 -11.02 -8.41
N GLU A 65 -18.61 -10.65 -9.06
CA GLU A 65 -18.76 -10.75 -10.51
C GLU A 65 -17.84 -9.76 -11.24
N VAL A 66 -17.77 -8.52 -10.75
CA VAL A 66 -16.87 -7.50 -11.33
C VAL A 66 -15.41 -7.94 -11.23
N ILE A 67 -15.01 -8.50 -10.10
CA ILE A 67 -13.65 -9.03 -9.92
C ILE A 67 -13.41 -10.23 -10.85
N ALA A 68 -14.36 -11.16 -10.93
CA ALA A 68 -14.25 -12.32 -11.82
C ALA A 68 -14.08 -11.91 -13.30
N GLU A 69 -14.84 -10.92 -13.75
CA GLU A 69 -14.74 -10.39 -15.10
C GLU A 69 -13.38 -9.77 -15.40
N ARG A 70 -12.80 -9.05 -14.41
CA ARG A 70 -11.48 -8.41 -14.57
C ARG A 70 -10.33 -9.40 -14.51
N LEU A 71 -10.41 -10.41 -13.64
CA LEU A 71 -9.41 -11.48 -13.54
C LEU A 71 -9.41 -12.41 -14.76
N GLY A 72 -10.57 -12.59 -15.41
CA GLY A 72 -10.73 -13.55 -16.47
C GLY A 72 -10.83 -15.00 -15.96
N GLU A 73 -10.87 -15.94 -16.89
CA GLU A 73 -11.06 -17.37 -16.59
C GLU A 73 -9.75 -18.06 -16.17
N LYS A 74 -8.61 -17.53 -16.64
CA LYS A 74 -7.27 -18.08 -16.39
C LYS A 74 -6.40 -17.02 -15.75
N SER A 75 -6.18 -17.12 -14.47
CA SER A 75 -5.32 -16.19 -13.75
C SER A 75 -4.90 -16.76 -12.41
N THR A 76 -3.75 -16.32 -11.94
CA THR A 76 -3.32 -16.52 -10.56
C THR A 76 -3.24 -15.15 -9.89
N TYR A 77 -3.88 -14.97 -8.76
CA TYR A 77 -3.93 -13.70 -8.06
C TYR A 77 -3.70 -13.86 -6.57
N VAL A 78 -3.16 -12.82 -5.97
CA VAL A 78 -2.83 -12.77 -4.55
C VAL A 78 -3.84 -11.93 -3.80
N VAL A 79 -4.23 -12.38 -2.63
CA VAL A 79 -5.07 -11.64 -1.69
C VAL A 79 -4.41 -11.56 -0.32
N PRO A 80 -4.61 -10.47 0.43
CA PRO A 80 -4.12 -10.38 1.78
C PRO A 80 -4.91 -11.29 2.72
N GLU A 81 -4.27 -11.68 3.81
CA GLU A 81 -4.96 -12.35 4.92
C GLU A 81 -6.05 -11.44 5.50
N GLY A 82 -7.22 -11.99 5.79
CA GLY A 82 -8.34 -11.25 6.38
C GLY A 82 -9.25 -10.53 5.40
N LEU A 83 -9.02 -10.64 4.10
CA LEU A 83 -9.95 -10.13 3.10
C LEU A 83 -11.29 -10.87 3.19
N ASN A 84 -12.41 -10.14 3.04
CA ASN A 84 -13.73 -10.77 2.99
C ASN A 84 -13.86 -11.68 1.75
N MET A 85 -13.99 -12.98 1.99
CA MET A 85 -14.03 -13.99 0.94
C MET A 85 -15.30 -13.93 0.08
N GLU A 86 -16.37 -13.32 0.58
CA GLU A 86 -17.61 -13.13 -0.19
C GLU A 86 -17.42 -12.17 -1.37
N TRP A 87 -16.38 -11.33 -1.33
CA TRP A 87 -16.04 -10.41 -2.41
C TRP A 87 -15.31 -11.06 -3.56
N LEU A 88 -14.79 -12.25 -3.33
CA LEU A 88 -13.95 -12.95 -4.29
C LEU A 88 -14.76 -13.94 -5.12
N PRO A 89 -14.42 -14.11 -6.40
CA PRO A 89 -15.00 -15.16 -7.21
C PRO A 89 -14.56 -16.55 -6.73
N ALA A 90 -15.36 -17.57 -7.03
CA ALA A 90 -14.97 -18.95 -6.76
C ALA A 90 -13.72 -19.33 -7.56
N ASP A 91 -12.86 -20.14 -6.96
CA ASP A 91 -11.72 -20.72 -7.67
C ASP A 91 -12.22 -21.69 -8.76
N THR A 92 -11.55 -21.68 -9.88
CA THR A 92 -11.75 -22.62 -10.98
C THR A 92 -10.49 -23.45 -11.22
N ALA A 93 -10.54 -24.38 -12.17
CA ALA A 93 -9.33 -25.16 -12.52
C ALA A 93 -8.16 -24.26 -12.99
N ASP A 94 -8.47 -23.15 -13.67
CA ASP A 94 -7.51 -22.27 -14.30
C ASP A 94 -7.35 -20.91 -13.58
N ARG A 95 -8.24 -20.59 -12.63
CA ARG A 95 -8.16 -19.38 -11.80
C ARG A 95 -7.88 -19.76 -10.37
N LYS A 96 -6.70 -19.37 -9.87
CA LYS A 96 -6.20 -19.74 -8.54
C LYS A 96 -5.94 -18.52 -7.68
N ARG A 97 -6.40 -18.60 -6.45
CA ARG A 97 -6.15 -17.62 -5.42
C ARG A 97 -5.00 -18.07 -4.52
N VAL A 98 -4.08 -17.15 -4.24
CA VAL A 98 -3.01 -17.34 -3.27
C VAL A 98 -3.17 -16.29 -2.17
N THR A 99 -3.06 -16.71 -0.92
CA THR A 99 -3.16 -15.80 0.23
C THR A 99 -1.77 -15.46 0.75
N ASP A 100 -1.51 -14.17 0.94
CA ASP A 100 -0.28 -13.67 1.54
C ASP A 100 -0.54 -13.10 2.93
N SER A 101 0.27 -13.51 3.92
CA SER A 101 0.17 -12.99 5.29
C SER A 101 0.66 -11.54 5.44
N GLY A 102 1.37 -11.02 4.44
CA GLY A 102 1.92 -9.66 4.43
C GLY A 102 3.04 -9.41 5.45
N SER A 103 3.53 -10.44 6.11
CA SER A 103 4.58 -10.32 7.12
C SER A 103 5.55 -11.49 7.06
N THR A 104 6.83 -11.18 6.92
CA THR A 104 7.92 -12.18 6.95
C THR A 104 8.05 -12.91 8.29
N LEU A 105 7.41 -12.40 9.34
CA LEU A 105 7.39 -13.00 10.67
C LEU A 105 6.23 -14.00 10.86
N LYS A 106 5.29 -14.06 9.90
CA LYS A 106 4.14 -14.97 9.95
C LYS A 106 4.29 -16.09 8.92
N PRO A 107 3.77 -17.30 9.22
CA PRO A 107 3.59 -18.33 8.21
C PRO A 107 2.68 -17.84 7.07
N GLY A 108 2.97 -18.27 5.83
CA GLY A 108 2.16 -17.89 4.66
C GLY A 108 2.55 -16.58 4.00
N CYS A 109 3.67 -15.96 4.41
CA CYS A 109 4.25 -14.85 3.65
C CYS A 109 4.87 -15.38 2.35
N LEU A 110 4.48 -14.78 1.23
CA LEU A 110 5.02 -15.12 -0.07
C LEU A 110 6.41 -14.50 -0.28
N SER A 111 7.30 -15.24 -0.94
CA SER A 111 8.58 -14.71 -1.41
C SER A 111 8.37 -13.80 -2.63
N LEU A 112 9.41 -13.02 -2.99
CA LEU A 112 9.38 -12.20 -4.21
C LEU A 112 9.20 -13.07 -5.47
N GLU A 113 9.83 -14.24 -5.51
CA GLU A 113 9.70 -15.18 -6.63
C GLU A 113 8.26 -15.71 -6.76
N GLU A 114 7.61 -16.02 -5.63
CA GLU A 114 6.22 -16.45 -5.61
C GLU A 114 5.26 -15.31 -6.00
N LEU A 115 5.55 -14.07 -5.60
CA LEU A 115 4.77 -12.89 -6.01
C LEU A 115 4.95 -12.59 -7.51
N ASP A 116 6.14 -12.73 -8.04
CA ASP A 116 6.43 -12.53 -9.46
C ASP A 116 5.80 -13.62 -10.36
N ALA A 117 5.41 -14.74 -9.80
CA ALA A 117 4.77 -15.85 -10.52
C ALA A 117 3.24 -15.71 -10.66
N VAL A 118 2.64 -14.67 -10.07
CA VAL A 118 1.20 -14.37 -10.25
C VAL A 118 0.99 -13.44 -11.43
N ASP A 119 -0.19 -13.54 -12.08
CA ASP A 119 -0.56 -12.75 -13.25
C ASP A 119 -0.95 -11.30 -12.88
#